data_036b553f708d8889fff2868826f271d9
#
_entry.id   036b553f708d8889fff2868826f271d9
#
_cell.length_a   1.000
_cell.length_b   1.000
_cell.length_c   1.000
_cell.angle_alpha   90.00
_cell.angle_beta   90.00
_cell.angle_gamma   90.00
#
_symmetry.space_group_name_H-M   'P 1'
#
loop_
_entity.id
_entity.type
_entity.pdbx_description
1 polymer ?
#
loop_
_entity_poly.entity_id
_entity_poly.type
_entity_poly.pdbx_seq_one_letter_code
_entity_poly.pdbx_strand_id
1 'polypeptide(L)'
;RIRDCSSSQDNIKVGLEATGHYSYNILGFLLDNGLPTYVLNPLRTNLYRKSLSLRKTKTDRVDARTIAAMLLSDAGLKPYTDTVYHNEELKSLTRYRFDKVKERAKLKSSVSRLVCILFPELEKLTPTLHMPSVYALLDEFPGAKQIAEANLTHLKAILHNASKGRYNRDKAIDIRESARASIGAVMSAKSLELRHTIRLIRELDAEIEDIEAAIQSIMNEM
;
A
#
# COMPACT_ATOMS: atom_id res chain seq x y z
N ARG A 1 -1.72 36.47 13.46
CA ARG A 1 -0.87 36.66 14.68
C ARG A 1 0.63 36.47 14.41
N ILE A 2 1.07 35.46 13.60
CA ILE A 2 2.51 35.30 13.28
C ILE A 2 3.03 36.49 12.47
N ARG A 3 2.27 36.97 11.48
CA ARG A 3 2.62 38.16 10.66
C ARG A 3 2.60 39.48 11.44
N ASP A 4 1.84 39.56 12.52
CA ASP A 4 1.73 40.75 13.37
C ASP A 4 2.94 40.93 14.29
N CYS A 5 3.82 39.91 14.38
CA CYS A 5 4.99 39.90 15.25
C CYS A 5 6.27 40.46 14.59
N SER A 6 6.26 40.74 13.28
CA SER A 6 7.43 41.25 12.56
C SER A 6 7.04 42.23 11.46
N SER A 7 7.85 43.25 11.28
CA SER A 7 7.71 44.23 10.20
C SER A 7 8.17 43.75 8.82
N SER A 8 8.82 42.55 8.74
CA SER A 8 9.26 41.90 7.52
C SER A 8 9.11 40.37 7.64
N GLN A 9 8.59 39.71 6.60
CA GLN A 9 8.47 38.26 6.55
C GLN A 9 9.84 37.56 6.56
N ASP A 10 10.87 38.19 6.03
CA ASP A 10 12.24 37.62 5.91
C ASP A 10 12.90 37.38 7.29
N ASN A 11 12.37 37.98 8.34
CA ASN A 11 12.90 37.82 9.69
C ASN A 11 12.15 36.77 10.53
N ILE A 12 11.16 36.10 9.96
CA ILE A 12 10.36 35.10 10.69
C ILE A 12 10.92 33.70 10.34
N LYS A 13 11.28 32.92 11.37
CA LYS A 13 11.58 31.51 11.27
C LYS A 13 10.54 30.73 12.10
N VAL A 14 9.90 29.72 11.51
CA VAL A 14 8.95 28.87 12.21
C VAL A 14 9.55 27.48 12.39
N GLY A 15 9.63 27.00 13.64
CA GLY A 15 10.12 25.65 13.95
C GLY A 15 9.00 24.72 14.36
N LEU A 16 9.02 23.52 13.81
CA LEU A 16 8.14 22.42 14.18
C LEU A 16 8.96 21.19 14.58
N GLU A 17 8.49 20.46 15.57
CA GLU A 17 9.03 19.15 15.86
C GLU A 17 8.33 18.11 14.98
N ALA A 18 9.09 17.18 14.37
CA ALA A 18 8.55 16.08 13.54
C ALA A 18 7.85 15.04 14.43
N THR A 19 6.59 15.32 14.82
CA THR A 19 5.77 14.45 15.69
C THR A 19 4.82 13.53 14.90
N GLY A 20 5.28 12.97 13.78
CA GLY A 20 4.49 12.08 12.92
C GLY A 20 3.34 12.84 12.23
N HIS A 21 2.16 12.20 12.15
CA HIS A 21 1.02 12.74 11.42
C HIS A 21 0.45 14.07 11.97
N TYR A 22 0.71 14.41 13.23
CA TYR A 22 0.20 15.67 13.83
C TYR A 22 0.83 16.93 13.25
N SER A 23 2.03 16.85 12.69
CA SER A 23 2.74 18.00 12.14
C SER A 23 2.37 18.33 10.69
N TYR A 24 1.79 17.39 9.92
CA TYR A 24 1.56 17.58 8.48
C TYR A 24 0.62 18.74 8.14
N ASN A 25 -0.53 18.85 8.84
CA ASN A 25 -1.51 19.90 8.54
C ASN A 25 -0.95 21.31 8.81
N ILE A 26 -0.22 21.48 9.92
CA ILE A 26 0.38 22.77 10.25
C ILE A 26 1.56 23.09 9.34
N LEU A 27 2.32 22.08 8.94
CA LEU A 27 3.44 22.23 8.00
C LEU A 27 2.92 22.71 6.64
N GLY A 28 1.92 22.04 6.06
CA GLY A 28 1.30 22.45 4.81
C GLY A 28 0.78 23.89 4.89
N PHE A 29 0.02 24.22 5.93
CA PHE A 29 -0.49 25.58 6.13
C PHE A 29 0.64 26.64 6.17
N LEU A 30 1.76 26.34 6.81
CA LEU A 30 2.88 27.29 6.94
C LEU A 30 3.59 27.47 5.60
N LEU A 31 3.79 26.39 4.84
CA LEU A 31 4.39 26.42 3.50
C LEU A 31 3.50 27.19 2.52
N ASP A 32 2.20 26.93 2.48
CA ASP A 32 1.22 27.62 1.62
C ASP A 32 1.17 29.13 1.91
N ASN A 33 1.49 29.53 3.14
CA ASN A 33 1.58 30.94 3.53
C ASN A 33 2.99 31.56 3.33
N GLY A 34 3.92 30.84 2.72
CA GLY A 34 5.27 31.33 2.41
C GLY A 34 6.13 31.59 3.64
N LEU A 35 5.86 30.91 4.78
CA LEU A 35 6.63 31.07 6.00
C LEU A 35 7.84 30.12 6.02
N PRO A 36 9.09 30.62 6.21
CA PRO A 36 10.27 29.79 6.33
C PRO A 36 10.15 28.83 7.51
N THR A 37 9.84 27.56 7.21
CA THR A 37 9.52 26.53 8.20
C THR A 37 10.65 25.53 8.32
N TYR A 38 11.03 25.18 9.54
CA TYR A 38 12.09 24.26 9.88
C TYR A 38 11.51 23.08 10.66
N VAL A 39 11.65 21.86 10.11
CA VAL A 39 11.20 20.63 10.77
C VAL A 39 12.36 19.99 11.51
N LEU A 40 12.25 19.89 12.81
CA LEU A 40 13.30 19.43 13.71
C LEU A 40 13.06 17.99 14.16
N ASN A 41 14.14 17.19 14.19
CA ASN A 41 14.08 15.85 14.71
C ASN A 41 13.87 15.87 16.24
N PRO A 42 12.87 15.15 16.80
CA PRO A 42 12.59 15.08 18.23
C PRO A 42 13.81 14.66 19.09
N LEU A 43 14.66 13.78 18.56
CA LEU A 43 15.90 13.40 19.25
C LEU A 43 16.86 14.59 19.40
N ARG A 44 17.00 15.39 18.34
CA ARG A 44 17.87 16.57 18.32
C ARG A 44 17.33 17.65 19.28
N THR A 45 16.03 17.89 19.25
CA THR A 45 15.35 18.82 20.17
C THR A 45 15.54 18.39 21.63
N ASN A 46 15.40 17.10 21.92
CA ASN A 46 15.59 16.56 23.26
C ASN A 46 17.05 16.68 23.76
N LEU A 47 18.03 16.38 22.88
CA LEU A 47 19.45 16.54 23.20
C LEU A 47 19.80 18.03 23.46
N TYR A 48 19.33 18.94 22.62
CA TYR A 48 19.55 20.37 22.79
C TYR A 48 18.90 20.88 24.08
N ARG A 49 17.69 20.46 24.42
CA ARG A 49 17.05 20.80 25.70
C ARG A 49 17.90 20.33 26.90
N LYS A 50 18.45 19.12 26.84
CA LYS A 50 19.33 18.58 27.90
C LYS A 50 20.64 19.38 28.05
N SER A 51 21.15 19.95 26.95
CA SER A 51 22.34 20.83 27.00
C SER A 51 22.05 22.18 27.65
N LEU A 52 20.81 22.68 27.53
CA LEU A 52 20.40 23.95 28.11
C LEU A 52 20.06 23.86 29.61
N SER A 53 19.56 22.73 30.08
CA SER A 53 19.14 22.56 31.47
C SER A 53 19.09 21.09 31.89
N LEU A 54 19.58 20.81 33.10
CA LEU A 54 19.48 19.51 33.75
C LEU A 54 18.08 19.24 34.33
N ARG A 55 17.17 20.20 34.31
CA ARG A 55 15.80 20.02 34.82
C ARG A 55 15.00 19.15 33.89
N LYS A 56 14.32 18.15 34.44
CA LYS A 56 13.47 17.16 33.71
C LYS A 56 12.07 17.71 33.33
N THR A 57 11.79 19.01 33.57
CA THR A 57 10.47 19.57 33.31
C THR A 57 10.20 19.60 31.79
N LYS A 58 9.16 18.93 31.38
CA LYS A 58 8.65 18.93 29.98
C LYS A 58 7.28 19.61 29.97
N THR A 59 7.19 20.78 29.34
CA THR A 59 5.94 21.48 29.05
C THR A 59 6.02 22.06 27.66
N ASP A 60 4.89 22.29 27.01
CA ASP A 60 4.81 22.86 25.67
C ASP A 60 5.54 24.19 25.57
N ARG A 61 5.50 25.00 26.66
CA ARG A 61 6.21 26.27 26.73
C ARG A 61 7.73 26.11 26.75
N VAL A 62 8.23 25.09 27.41
CA VAL A 62 9.68 24.75 27.44
C VAL A 62 10.11 24.24 26.10
N ASP A 63 9.31 23.39 25.48
CA ASP A 63 9.61 22.79 24.17
C ASP A 63 9.60 23.88 23.07
N ALA A 64 8.62 24.81 23.09
CA ALA A 64 8.59 25.96 22.18
C ALA A 64 9.81 26.87 22.31
N ARG A 65 10.23 27.18 23.57
CA ARG A 65 11.45 27.97 23.81
C ARG A 65 12.72 27.26 23.35
N THR A 66 12.79 25.94 23.51
CA THR A 66 13.92 25.13 23.05
C THR A 66 14.02 25.17 21.52
N ILE A 67 12.91 25.01 20.82
CA ILE A 67 12.83 25.13 19.37
C ILE A 67 13.28 26.52 18.91
N ALA A 68 12.75 27.56 19.51
CA ALA A 68 13.14 28.95 19.19
C ALA A 68 14.64 29.19 19.39
N ALA A 69 15.21 28.70 20.50
CA ALA A 69 16.64 28.83 20.76
C ALA A 69 17.49 28.07 19.74
N MET A 70 17.05 26.87 19.32
CA MET A 70 17.72 26.11 18.24
C MET A 70 17.72 26.87 16.92
N LEU A 71 16.59 27.48 16.54
CA LEU A 71 16.47 28.24 15.28
C LEU A 71 17.37 29.46 15.26
N LEU A 72 17.64 30.07 16.44
CA LEU A 72 18.52 31.22 16.57
C LEU A 72 20.01 30.82 16.59
N SER A 73 20.35 29.71 17.21
CA SER A 73 21.75 29.32 17.45
C SER A 73 22.36 28.48 16.33
N ASP A 74 21.56 27.77 15.52
CA ASP A 74 22.05 26.83 14.52
C ASP A 74 21.93 27.38 13.10
N ALA A 75 23.02 27.95 12.62
CA ALA A 75 23.14 28.47 11.24
C ALA A 75 23.11 27.36 10.16
N GLY A 76 23.26 26.08 10.55
CA GLY A 76 23.24 24.93 9.63
C GLY A 76 21.85 24.35 9.38
N LEU A 77 20.82 24.87 10.02
CA LEU A 77 19.44 24.46 9.78
C LEU A 77 18.98 24.94 8.40
N LYS A 78 18.42 24.03 7.63
CA LYS A 78 17.83 24.34 6.32
C LYS A 78 16.30 24.40 6.47
N PRO A 79 15.64 25.37 5.81
CA PRO A 79 14.18 25.41 5.77
C PRO A 79 13.66 24.17 5.05
N TYR A 80 12.47 23.76 5.42
CA TYR A 80 11.73 22.71 4.74
C TYR A 80 11.33 23.21 3.35
N THR A 81 11.59 22.42 2.31
CA THR A 81 11.32 22.77 0.92
C THR A 81 10.26 21.80 0.34
N ASP A 82 9.63 22.18 -0.76
CA ASP A 82 8.65 21.35 -1.46
C ASP A 82 9.24 19.98 -1.87
N THR A 83 10.51 19.95 -2.24
CA THR A 83 11.24 18.69 -2.54
C THR A 83 11.25 17.73 -1.34
N VAL A 84 11.37 18.24 -0.12
CA VAL A 84 11.33 17.40 1.10
C VAL A 84 9.90 16.90 1.36
N TYR A 85 8.89 17.72 1.07
CA TYR A 85 7.49 17.34 1.15
C TYR A 85 7.16 16.19 0.19
N HIS A 86 7.53 16.31 -1.09
CA HIS A 86 7.37 15.25 -2.09
C HIS A 86 8.09 13.95 -1.68
N ASN A 87 9.27 14.04 -1.08
CA ASN A 87 9.97 12.87 -0.55
C ASN A 87 9.20 12.16 0.58
N GLU A 88 8.51 12.90 1.46
CA GLU A 88 7.69 12.30 2.52
C GLU A 88 6.41 11.65 1.95
N GLU A 89 5.79 12.24 0.93
CA GLU A 89 4.68 11.62 0.21
C GLU A 89 5.11 10.32 -0.47
N LEU A 90 6.22 10.32 -1.20
CA LEU A 90 6.78 9.11 -1.81
C LEU A 90 7.06 8.01 -0.78
N LYS A 91 7.62 8.36 0.37
CA LYS A 91 7.83 7.40 1.47
C LYS A 91 6.52 6.83 1.99
N SER A 92 5.50 7.67 2.14
CA SER A 92 4.18 7.25 2.61
C SER A 92 3.54 6.27 1.63
N LEU A 93 3.47 6.64 0.34
CA LEU A 93 2.91 5.79 -0.71
C LEU A 93 3.69 4.48 -0.89
N THR A 94 5.02 4.54 -0.82
CA THR A 94 5.87 3.34 -0.94
C THR A 94 5.63 2.36 0.21
N ARG A 95 5.47 2.85 1.45
CA ARG A 95 5.11 2.01 2.60
C ARG A 95 3.72 1.42 2.45
N TYR A 96 2.75 2.24 2.05
CA TYR A 96 1.38 1.80 1.81
C TYR A 96 1.31 0.73 0.73
N ARG A 97 2.01 0.93 -0.41
CA ARG A 97 2.18 -0.09 -1.45
C ARG A 97 2.77 -1.39 -0.91
N PHE A 98 3.82 -1.30 -0.10
CA PHE A 98 4.45 -2.47 0.50
C PHE A 98 3.46 -3.28 1.35
N ASP A 99 2.65 -2.61 2.16
CA ASP A 99 1.65 -3.27 3.01
C ASP A 99 0.57 -3.95 2.16
N LYS A 100 0.06 -3.29 1.10
CA LYS A 100 -0.90 -3.87 0.16
C LYS A 100 -0.34 -5.10 -0.58
N VAL A 101 0.90 -5.06 -1.03
CA VAL A 101 1.59 -6.22 -1.65
C VAL A 101 1.70 -7.38 -0.65
N LYS A 102 1.98 -7.10 0.61
CA LYS A 102 2.06 -8.10 1.67
C LYS A 102 0.70 -8.72 1.99
N GLU A 103 -0.37 -7.92 2.03
CA GLU A 103 -1.75 -8.41 2.17
C GLU A 103 -2.13 -9.32 1.01
N ARG A 104 -1.88 -8.91 -0.23
CA ARG A 104 -2.09 -9.71 -1.43
C ARG A 104 -1.36 -11.05 -1.38
N ALA A 105 -0.11 -11.07 -0.92
CA ALA A 105 0.66 -12.32 -0.78
C ALA A 105 0.02 -13.30 0.21
N LYS A 106 -0.54 -12.81 1.32
CA LYS A 106 -1.30 -13.64 2.27
C LYS A 106 -2.55 -14.24 1.63
N LEU A 107 -3.31 -13.44 0.87
CA LEU A 107 -4.50 -13.92 0.16
C LEU A 107 -4.14 -14.96 -0.93
N LYS A 108 -3.04 -14.77 -1.66
CA LYS A 108 -2.54 -15.78 -2.61
C LYS A 108 -2.23 -17.11 -1.93
N SER A 109 -1.59 -17.09 -0.77
CA SER A 109 -1.37 -18.31 0.02
C SER A 109 -2.69 -18.97 0.46
N SER A 110 -3.71 -18.18 0.78
CA SER A 110 -5.04 -18.70 1.11
C SER A 110 -5.71 -19.34 -0.10
N VAL A 111 -5.59 -18.75 -1.31
CA VAL A 111 -6.10 -19.38 -2.54
C VAL A 111 -5.44 -20.73 -2.76
N SER A 112 -4.10 -20.83 -2.67
CA SER A 112 -3.38 -22.11 -2.85
C SER A 112 -3.88 -23.18 -1.89
N ARG A 113 -4.08 -22.83 -0.62
CA ARG A 113 -4.64 -23.74 0.39
C ARG A 113 -6.07 -24.19 0.05
N LEU A 114 -6.93 -23.27 -0.41
CA LEU A 114 -8.31 -23.57 -0.78
C LEU A 114 -8.40 -24.43 -2.04
N VAL A 115 -7.56 -24.18 -3.03
CA VAL A 115 -7.45 -25.01 -4.23
C VAL A 115 -6.96 -26.42 -3.88
N CYS A 116 -6.00 -26.56 -2.98
CA CYS A 116 -5.56 -27.88 -2.49
C CYS A 116 -6.71 -28.71 -1.88
N ILE A 117 -7.72 -28.05 -1.29
CA ILE A 117 -8.92 -28.72 -0.74
C ILE A 117 -9.94 -29.03 -1.84
N LEU A 118 -10.21 -28.07 -2.74
CA LEU A 118 -11.35 -28.10 -3.66
C LEU A 118 -11.02 -28.72 -5.02
N PHE A 119 -9.77 -28.58 -5.49
CA PHE A 119 -9.28 -29.10 -6.75
C PHE A 119 -7.73 -29.18 -6.75
N PRO A 120 -7.12 -30.13 -6.02
CA PRO A 120 -5.66 -30.21 -5.86
C PRO A 120 -4.90 -30.43 -7.16
N GLU A 121 -5.48 -31.10 -8.16
CA GLU A 121 -4.84 -31.40 -9.42
C GLU A 121 -4.64 -30.14 -10.30
N LEU A 122 -5.39 -29.06 -10.06
CA LEU A 122 -5.33 -27.83 -10.84
C LEU A 122 -3.92 -27.20 -10.84
N GLU A 123 -3.18 -27.34 -9.74
CA GLU A 123 -1.82 -26.80 -9.62
C GLU A 123 -0.86 -27.40 -10.65
N LYS A 124 -1.04 -28.66 -11.00
CA LYS A 124 -0.20 -29.36 -12.01
C LYS A 124 -0.58 -28.99 -13.44
N LEU A 125 -1.79 -28.49 -13.65
CA LEU A 125 -2.32 -28.15 -14.98
C LEU A 125 -1.96 -26.75 -15.45
N THR A 126 -1.47 -25.90 -14.55
CA THR A 126 -1.19 -24.49 -14.84
C THR A 126 0.20 -24.11 -14.33
N PRO A 127 0.91 -23.18 -14.99
CA PRO A 127 2.22 -22.73 -14.54
C PRO A 127 2.19 -22.12 -13.12
N THR A 128 1.08 -21.47 -12.77
CA THR A 128 0.78 -20.98 -11.43
C THR A 128 -0.73 -20.83 -11.24
N LEU A 129 -1.19 -21.00 -10.00
CA LEU A 129 -2.59 -20.78 -9.64
C LEU A 129 -2.98 -19.29 -9.69
N HIS A 130 -2.00 -18.38 -9.70
CA HIS A 130 -2.21 -16.93 -9.58
C HIS A 130 -2.28 -16.23 -10.94
N MET A 131 -2.82 -16.89 -11.94
CA MET A 131 -3.08 -16.32 -13.28
C MET A 131 -4.51 -15.78 -13.39
N PRO A 132 -4.74 -14.70 -14.17
CA PRO A 132 -6.08 -14.19 -14.42
C PRO A 132 -7.07 -15.24 -14.92
N SER A 133 -6.61 -16.16 -15.80
CA SER A 133 -7.42 -17.24 -16.34
C SER A 133 -7.84 -18.29 -15.29
N VAL A 134 -6.95 -18.60 -14.34
CA VAL A 134 -7.25 -19.50 -13.23
C VAL A 134 -8.23 -18.83 -12.26
N TYR A 135 -8.04 -17.56 -11.97
CA TYR A 135 -8.96 -16.79 -11.13
C TYR A 135 -10.34 -16.64 -11.77
N ALA A 136 -10.42 -16.41 -13.09
CA ALA A 136 -11.69 -16.37 -13.79
C ALA A 136 -12.42 -17.72 -13.76
N LEU A 137 -11.69 -18.82 -13.92
CA LEU A 137 -12.22 -20.16 -13.79
C LEU A 137 -12.77 -20.44 -12.39
N LEU A 138 -11.98 -20.16 -11.35
CA LEU A 138 -12.32 -20.45 -9.95
C LEU A 138 -13.38 -19.52 -9.36
N ASP A 139 -13.52 -18.31 -9.90
CA ASP A 139 -14.59 -17.38 -9.50
C ASP A 139 -15.96 -17.90 -9.95
N GLU A 140 -16.03 -18.53 -11.10
CA GLU A 140 -17.26 -19.12 -11.62
C GLU A 140 -17.47 -20.56 -11.15
N PHE A 141 -16.43 -21.38 -11.22
CA PHE A 141 -16.43 -22.80 -10.84
C PHE A 141 -15.40 -23.06 -9.73
N PRO A 142 -15.73 -22.82 -8.45
CA PRO A 142 -14.73 -22.82 -7.37
C PRO A 142 -14.24 -24.21 -6.93
N GLY A 143 -14.70 -25.30 -7.55
CA GLY A 143 -14.26 -26.65 -7.19
C GLY A 143 -14.33 -27.63 -8.35
N ALA A 144 -13.66 -28.78 -8.21
CA ALA A 144 -13.55 -29.79 -9.24
C ALA A 144 -14.92 -30.29 -9.74
N LYS A 145 -15.87 -30.52 -8.85
CA LYS A 145 -17.20 -31.01 -9.23
C LYS A 145 -17.92 -30.04 -10.19
N GLN A 146 -17.91 -28.75 -9.91
CA GLN A 146 -18.56 -27.75 -10.77
C GLN A 146 -17.86 -27.65 -12.13
N ILE A 147 -16.52 -27.77 -12.18
CA ILE A 147 -15.75 -27.77 -13.44
C ILE A 147 -16.08 -29.03 -14.24
N ALA A 148 -16.16 -30.20 -13.61
CA ALA A 148 -16.48 -31.48 -14.26
C ALA A 148 -17.86 -31.47 -14.93
N GLU A 149 -18.83 -30.83 -14.32
CA GLU A 149 -20.21 -30.69 -14.79
C GLU A 149 -20.41 -29.51 -15.76
N ALA A 150 -19.44 -28.59 -15.85
CA ALA A 150 -19.54 -27.39 -16.66
C ALA A 150 -19.61 -27.70 -18.17
N ASN A 151 -20.32 -26.80 -18.89
CA ASN A 151 -20.35 -26.87 -20.36
C ASN A 151 -18.96 -26.53 -20.92
N LEU A 152 -18.43 -27.41 -21.78
CA LEU A 152 -17.09 -27.27 -22.34
C LEU A 152 -16.90 -25.99 -23.15
N THR A 153 -17.93 -25.54 -23.87
CA THR A 153 -17.88 -24.31 -24.67
C THR A 153 -17.76 -23.10 -23.76
N HIS A 154 -18.48 -23.08 -22.66
CA HIS A 154 -18.43 -22.03 -21.66
C HIS A 154 -17.08 -22.00 -20.92
N LEU A 155 -16.60 -23.17 -20.48
CA LEU A 155 -15.29 -23.33 -19.86
C LEU A 155 -14.15 -22.82 -20.76
N LYS A 156 -14.19 -23.21 -22.07
CA LYS A 156 -13.26 -22.69 -23.07
C LYS A 156 -13.33 -21.17 -23.18
N ALA A 157 -14.54 -20.59 -23.24
CA ALA A 157 -14.72 -19.14 -23.41
C ALA A 157 -14.09 -18.36 -22.24
N ILE A 158 -14.32 -18.79 -21.00
CA ILE A 158 -13.74 -18.18 -19.80
C ILE A 158 -12.20 -18.22 -19.87
N LEU A 159 -11.65 -19.40 -20.10
CA LEU A 159 -10.20 -19.61 -20.14
C LEU A 159 -9.55 -18.83 -21.29
N HIS A 160 -10.15 -18.84 -22.48
CA HIS A 160 -9.66 -18.13 -23.66
C HIS A 160 -9.63 -16.60 -23.45
N ASN A 161 -10.73 -16.05 -23.00
CA ASN A 161 -10.87 -14.61 -22.79
C ASN A 161 -9.91 -14.11 -21.69
N ALA A 162 -9.87 -14.78 -20.56
CA ALA A 162 -9.01 -14.38 -19.44
C ALA A 162 -7.51 -14.66 -19.68
N SER A 163 -7.15 -15.56 -20.60
CA SER A 163 -5.76 -15.82 -20.99
C SER A 163 -5.30 -15.01 -22.22
N LYS A 164 -6.16 -14.11 -22.76
CA LYS A 164 -5.89 -13.39 -24.02
C LYS A 164 -5.56 -14.34 -25.17
N GLY A 165 -6.34 -15.42 -25.30
CA GLY A 165 -6.19 -16.41 -26.37
C GLY A 165 -5.15 -17.51 -26.14
N ARG A 166 -4.39 -17.49 -25.06
CA ARG A 166 -3.33 -18.50 -24.80
C ARG A 166 -3.89 -19.89 -24.49
N TYR A 167 -5.03 -19.98 -23.81
CA TYR A 167 -5.69 -21.23 -23.50
C TYR A 167 -6.75 -21.55 -24.54
N ASN A 168 -6.58 -22.70 -25.19
CA ASN A 168 -7.44 -23.23 -26.24
C ASN A 168 -8.45 -24.24 -25.70
N ARG A 169 -9.14 -24.92 -26.62
CA ARG A 169 -10.10 -25.97 -26.30
C ARG A 169 -9.45 -27.18 -25.61
N ASP A 170 -8.25 -27.54 -26.01
CA ASP A 170 -7.56 -28.73 -25.47
C ASP A 170 -7.26 -28.51 -23.98
N LYS A 171 -6.81 -27.32 -23.62
CA LYS A 171 -6.62 -26.94 -22.20
C LYS A 171 -7.90 -27.01 -21.36
N ALA A 172 -9.03 -26.61 -21.95
CA ALA A 172 -10.31 -26.72 -21.28
C ALA A 172 -10.73 -28.20 -21.10
N ILE A 173 -10.43 -29.06 -22.07
CA ILE A 173 -10.65 -30.49 -21.96
C ILE A 173 -9.78 -31.09 -20.87
N ASP A 174 -8.47 -30.81 -20.85
CA ASP A 174 -7.53 -31.30 -19.84
C ASP A 174 -7.98 -30.98 -18.43
N ILE A 175 -8.36 -29.71 -18.21
CA ILE A 175 -8.84 -29.25 -16.89
C ILE A 175 -10.13 -29.99 -16.51
N ARG A 176 -11.08 -30.15 -17.43
CA ARG A 176 -12.35 -30.83 -17.15
C ARG A 176 -12.17 -32.31 -16.89
N GLU A 177 -11.35 -33.01 -17.66
CA GLU A 177 -11.06 -34.43 -17.44
C GLU A 177 -10.34 -34.64 -16.09
N SER A 178 -9.36 -33.81 -15.77
CA SER A 178 -8.72 -33.85 -14.46
C SER A 178 -9.72 -33.57 -13.32
N ALA A 179 -10.66 -32.67 -13.53
CA ALA A 179 -11.71 -32.35 -12.55
C ALA A 179 -12.67 -33.53 -12.33
N ARG A 180 -12.95 -34.31 -13.37
CA ARG A 180 -13.76 -35.55 -13.26
C ARG A 180 -13.08 -36.66 -12.45
N ALA A 181 -11.76 -36.72 -12.50
CA ALA A 181 -10.94 -37.69 -11.75
C ALA A 181 -10.43 -37.12 -10.42
N SER A 182 -10.83 -35.89 -10.05
CA SER A 182 -10.28 -35.20 -8.88
C SER A 182 -10.76 -35.83 -7.56
N ILE A 183 -9.83 -35.82 -6.58
CA ILE A 183 -10.12 -36.16 -5.18
C ILE A 183 -10.57 -34.94 -4.36
N GLY A 184 -10.75 -33.78 -5.00
CA GLY A 184 -11.13 -32.54 -4.34
C GLY A 184 -12.43 -32.64 -3.57
N ALA A 185 -12.47 -32.04 -2.39
CA ALA A 185 -13.65 -32.06 -1.53
C ALA A 185 -14.75 -31.12 -2.06
N VAL A 186 -16.01 -31.54 -1.91
CA VAL A 186 -17.18 -30.70 -2.23
C VAL A 186 -17.61 -29.96 -0.97
N MET A 187 -17.17 -28.69 -0.83
CA MET A 187 -17.42 -27.87 0.36
C MET A 187 -17.91 -26.48 -0.05
N SER A 188 -19.20 -26.21 0.09
CA SER A 188 -19.82 -24.92 -0.29
C SER A 188 -19.23 -23.72 0.45
N ALA A 189 -18.93 -23.88 1.75
CA ALA A 189 -18.29 -22.83 2.53
C ALA A 189 -16.89 -22.48 2.01
N LYS A 190 -16.09 -23.48 1.63
CA LYS A 190 -14.76 -23.25 1.06
C LYS A 190 -14.82 -22.70 -0.36
N SER A 191 -15.81 -23.08 -1.13
CA SER A 191 -16.09 -22.49 -2.44
C SER A 191 -16.44 -20.99 -2.34
N LEU A 192 -17.23 -20.62 -1.34
CA LEU A 192 -17.55 -19.21 -1.07
C LEU A 192 -16.30 -18.44 -0.62
N GLU A 193 -15.53 -19.00 0.33
CA GLU A 193 -14.27 -18.41 0.81
C GLU A 193 -13.30 -18.16 -0.36
N LEU A 194 -13.16 -19.13 -1.29
CA LEU A 194 -12.28 -19.01 -2.45
C LEU A 194 -12.70 -17.85 -3.36
N ARG A 195 -13.98 -17.76 -3.72
CA ARG A 195 -14.49 -16.67 -4.56
C ARG A 195 -14.26 -15.29 -3.91
N HIS A 196 -14.57 -15.15 -2.63
CA HIS A 196 -14.32 -13.89 -1.92
C HIS A 196 -12.83 -13.54 -1.87
N THR A 197 -11.95 -14.52 -1.62
CA THR A 197 -10.51 -14.30 -1.60
C THR A 197 -9.99 -13.85 -2.97
N ILE A 198 -10.48 -14.43 -4.07
CA ILE A 198 -10.10 -14.01 -5.43
C ILE A 198 -10.54 -12.58 -5.72
N ARG A 199 -11.76 -12.18 -5.30
CA ARG A 199 -12.26 -10.80 -5.47
C ARG A 199 -11.38 -9.80 -4.73
N LEU A 200 -11.06 -10.09 -3.47
CA LEU A 200 -10.16 -9.24 -2.67
C LEU A 200 -8.77 -9.11 -3.32
N ILE A 201 -8.24 -10.16 -3.93
CA ILE A 201 -6.95 -10.08 -4.66
C ILE A 201 -7.08 -9.12 -5.84
N ARG A 202 -8.17 -9.19 -6.62
CA ARG A 202 -8.40 -8.28 -7.75
C ARG A 202 -8.54 -6.82 -7.33
N GLU A 203 -9.22 -6.57 -6.20
CA GLU A 203 -9.34 -5.23 -5.61
C GLU A 203 -7.96 -4.72 -5.18
N LEU A 204 -7.16 -5.54 -4.50
CA LEU A 204 -5.79 -5.17 -4.12
C LEU A 204 -4.86 -4.96 -5.33
N ASP A 205 -5.03 -5.71 -6.41
CA ASP A 205 -4.26 -5.50 -7.65
C ASP A 205 -4.58 -4.10 -8.23
N ALA A 206 -5.86 -3.70 -8.28
CA ALA A 206 -6.27 -2.37 -8.74
C ALA A 206 -5.75 -1.26 -7.80
N GLU A 207 -5.89 -1.41 -6.49
CA GLU A 207 -5.35 -0.44 -5.51
C GLU A 207 -3.82 -0.26 -5.65
N ILE A 208 -3.09 -1.35 -5.91
CA ILE A 208 -1.63 -1.29 -6.10
C ILE A 208 -1.29 -0.53 -7.38
N GLU A 209 -2.04 -0.74 -8.47
CA GLU A 209 -1.87 0.00 -9.73
C GLU A 209 -2.13 1.50 -9.54
N ASP A 210 -3.17 1.87 -8.80
CA ASP A 210 -3.47 3.27 -8.47
C ASP A 210 -2.35 3.93 -7.64
N ILE A 211 -1.81 3.21 -6.64
CA ILE A 211 -0.69 3.69 -5.83
C ILE A 211 0.57 3.85 -6.68
N GLU A 212 0.85 2.91 -7.58
CA GLU A 212 2.00 2.98 -8.50
C GLU A 212 1.88 4.17 -9.46
N ALA A 213 0.68 4.45 -9.97
CA ALA A 213 0.42 5.63 -10.79
C ALA A 213 0.65 6.94 -10.02
N ALA A 214 0.19 7.01 -8.77
CA ALA A 214 0.42 8.17 -7.90
C ALA A 214 1.92 8.39 -7.59
N ILE A 215 2.66 7.32 -7.30
CA ILE A 215 4.11 7.39 -7.11
C ILE A 215 4.79 7.92 -8.37
N GLN A 216 4.42 7.41 -9.56
CA GLN A 216 4.98 7.84 -10.82
C GLN A 216 4.70 9.31 -11.12
N SER A 217 3.50 9.81 -10.79
CA SER A 217 3.14 11.23 -10.96
C SER A 217 4.07 12.13 -10.14
N ILE A 218 4.25 11.83 -8.85
CA ILE A 218 5.14 12.61 -7.97
C ILE A 218 6.60 12.56 -8.46
N MET A 219 7.05 11.40 -8.93
CA MET A 219 8.42 11.27 -9.48
C MET A 219 8.64 12.10 -10.73
N ASN A 220 7.61 12.33 -11.54
CA ASN A 220 7.69 13.16 -12.76
C ASN A 220 7.69 14.66 -12.46
N GLU A 221 7.20 15.07 -11.27
CA GLU A 221 7.16 16.47 -10.81
C GLU A 221 8.46 16.90 -10.11
N MET A 222 9.31 15.96 -9.75
CA MET A 222 10.61 16.20 -9.09
C MET A 222 11.75 16.43 -10.09
#